data_0b58d40a67f7de7cd0ac360d71b210fb
#
_entry.id   0b58d40a67f7de7cd0ac360d71b210fb
#
_cell.length_a   1.000
_cell.length_b   1.000
_cell.length_c   1.000
_cell.angle_alpha   90.00
_cell.angle_beta   90.00
_cell.angle_gamma   90.00
#
_symmetry.space_group_name_H-M   'P 1'
#
loop_
_entity.id
_entity.type
_entity.pdbx_description
1 polymer ?
#
loop_
_entity_poly.entity_id
_entity_poly.type
_entity_poly.pdbx_seq_one_letter_code
_entity_poly.pdbx_strand_id
1 'polypeptide(L)'
;MSTVKIRDTHWPKILRFLRSCPGIYVGREAQCRRFIEAVLWITRSGAQWRLLPKEYGNWNSVYKRYARWCDNGIWELMHQHFADDPDMEYLILDSTVVRAHPCAAGALHASGGQEAQALGRSRGGFSTKIHVNVDSLGNPLRFTLTGGQRHDITQAEALILGYQGDFVLADKSYDADDFRETIIRNGAEPVIPPRSNRKQQYHYDRHLYKERHLVECFINKIKHYRRIFSRFDKLARRYLGFLSFAGALIWLR
;
A
#
# COMPACT_ATOMS: atom_id res chain seq x y z
N MET A 1 9.50 12.84 -18.75
CA MET A 1 8.97 11.52 -19.14
C MET A 1 9.18 10.55 -17.99
N SER A 2 8.13 9.95 -17.47
CA SER A 2 8.24 8.95 -16.38
C SER A 2 8.82 7.66 -16.97
N THR A 3 10.08 7.38 -16.69
CA THR A 3 10.78 6.19 -17.20
C THR A 3 10.13 4.92 -16.64
N VAL A 4 9.82 3.97 -17.53
CA VAL A 4 9.32 2.64 -17.17
C VAL A 4 10.47 1.70 -16.74
N LYS A 5 11.69 2.25 -16.63
CA LYS A 5 12.90 1.54 -16.22
C LYS A 5 13.32 1.92 -14.83
N ILE A 6 13.93 0.98 -14.11
CA ILE A 6 14.57 1.23 -12.82
C ILE A 6 15.82 2.09 -13.08
N ARG A 7 15.98 3.17 -12.32
CA ARG A 7 17.17 4.03 -12.39
C ARG A 7 18.42 3.21 -12.05
N ASP A 8 19.52 3.50 -12.71
CA ASP A 8 20.79 2.81 -12.46
C ASP A 8 21.30 3.02 -11.04
N THR A 9 20.97 4.16 -10.42
CA THR A 9 21.27 4.44 -9.00
C THR A 9 20.45 3.60 -8.02
N HIS A 10 19.24 3.17 -8.38
CA HIS A 10 18.36 2.38 -7.54
C HIS A 10 18.61 0.88 -7.67
N TRP A 11 19.04 0.44 -8.85
CA TRP A 11 19.22 -0.98 -9.13
C TRP A 11 20.17 -1.69 -8.16
N PRO A 12 21.37 -1.14 -7.81
CA PRO A 12 22.26 -1.78 -6.84
C PRO A 12 21.62 -2.00 -5.48
N LYS A 13 20.78 -1.06 -5.01
CA LYS A 13 20.06 -1.19 -3.73
C LYS A 13 19.05 -2.35 -3.79
N ILE A 14 18.24 -2.39 -4.86
CA ILE A 14 17.27 -3.48 -5.11
C ILE A 14 18.00 -4.83 -5.20
N LEU A 15 19.09 -4.89 -5.95
CA LEU A 15 19.86 -6.12 -6.13
C LEU A 15 20.44 -6.64 -4.81
N ARG A 16 20.95 -5.73 -3.97
CA ARG A 16 21.48 -6.07 -2.64
C ARG A 16 20.40 -6.70 -1.77
N PHE A 17 19.22 -6.07 -1.69
CA PHE A 17 18.06 -6.63 -1.00
C PHE A 17 17.70 -8.02 -1.54
N LEU A 18 17.57 -8.17 -2.86
CA LEU A 18 17.19 -9.46 -3.46
C LEU A 18 18.19 -10.57 -3.19
N ARG A 19 19.49 -10.26 -3.10
CA ARG A 19 20.54 -11.22 -2.78
C ARG A 19 20.53 -11.64 -1.30
N SER A 20 20.12 -10.74 -0.40
CA SER A 20 20.02 -11.03 1.03
C SER A 20 18.68 -11.67 1.43
N CYS A 21 17.65 -11.61 0.56
CA CYS A 21 16.32 -12.10 0.88
C CYS A 21 16.24 -13.63 0.79
N PRO A 22 15.87 -14.33 1.88
CA PRO A 22 15.74 -15.78 1.87
C PRO A 22 14.71 -16.26 0.83
N GLY A 23 15.00 -17.38 0.18
CA GLY A 23 14.07 -18.00 -0.78
C GLY A 23 14.01 -17.32 -2.16
N ILE A 24 14.82 -16.29 -2.41
CA ILE A 24 14.95 -15.69 -3.73
C ILE A 24 16.18 -16.22 -4.46
N TYR A 25 15.95 -16.76 -5.66
CA TYR A 25 17.01 -17.00 -6.61
C TYR A 25 17.07 -15.84 -7.63
N VAL A 26 18.12 -15.03 -7.53
CA VAL A 26 18.33 -13.88 -8.42
C VAL A 26 18.70 -14.33 -9.83
N GLY A 27 19.53 -15.37 -9.95
CA GLY A 27 20.06 -15.85 -11.22
C GLY A 27 20.96 -14.83 -11.92
N ARG A 28 20.82 -14.72 -13.24
CA ARG A 28 21.55 -13.70 -14.01
C ARG A 28 20.97 -12.32 -13.71
N GLU A 29 21.80 -11.40 -13.26
CA GLU A 29 21.41 -10.06 -12.82
C GLU A 29 20.56 -9.31 -13.86
N ALA A 30 21.00 -9.30 -15.14
CA ALA A 30 20.28 -8.65 -16.21
C ALA A 30 18.86 -9.21 -16.42
N GLN A 31 18.66 -10.53 -16.21
CA GLN A 31 17.33 -11.14 -16.28
C GLN A 31 16.47 -10.78 -15.08
N CYS A 32 17.06 -10.67 -13.88
CA CYS A 32 16.37 -10.23 -12.69
C CYS A 32 15.92 -8.77 -12.83
N ARG A 33 16.80 -7.89 -13.28
CA ARG A 33 16.46 -6.49 -13.56
C ARG A 33 15.32 -6.37 -14.56
N ARG A 34 15.40 -7.10 -15.66
CA ARG A 34 14.34 -7.15 -16.69
C ARG A 34 12.99 -7.60 -16.09
N PHE A 35 13.00 -8.57 -15.17
CA PHE A 35 11.78 -9.00 -14.47
C PHE A 35 11.20 -7.88 -13.61
N ILE A 36 12.02 -7.16 -12.81
CA ILE A 36 11.57 -6.04 -11.99
C ILE A 36 11.01 -4.91 -12.88
N GLU A 37 11.67 -4.63 -13.99
CA GLU A 37 11.19 -3.62 -14.94
C GLU A 37 9.89 -4.04 -15.63
N ALA A 38 9.70 -5.33 -15.91
CA ALA A 38 8.43 -5.86 -16.41
C ALA A 38 7.28 -5.64 -15.40
N VAL A 39 7.53 -5.90 -14.12
CA VAL A 39 6.54 -5.63 -13.04
C VAL A 39 6.27 -4.14 -12.94
N LEU A 40 7.29 -3.29 -13.02
CA LEU A 40 7.14 -1.84 -13.04
C LEU A 40 6.29 -1.38 -14.23
N TRP A 41 6.51 -1.95 -15.40
CA TRP A 41 5.73 -1.62 -16.60
C TRP A 41 4.24 -1.95 -16.40
N ILE A 42 3.92 -3.16 -15.90
CA ILE A 42 2.53 -3.55 -15.56
C ILE A 42 1.94 -2.62 -14.50
N THR A 43 2.69 -2.31 -13.45
CA THR A 43 2.23 -1.45 -12.35
C THR A 43 1.85 -0.06 -12.86
N ARG A 44 2.67 0.52 -13.74
CA ARG A 44 2.45 1.86 -14.30
C ARG A 44 1.40 1.90 -15.39
N SER A 45 1.43 0.95 -16.33
CA SER A 45 0.52 0.93 -17.48
C SER A 45 -0.88 0.47 -17.13
N GLY A 46 -1.03 -0.40 -16.10
CA GLY A 46 -2.28 -1.07 -15.78
C GLY A 46 -2.70 -2.10 -16.83
N ALA A 47 -1.85 -2.41 -17.78
CA ALA A 47 -2.14 -3.29 -18.91
C ALA A 47 -2.40 -4.74 -18.44
N GLN A 48 -3.07 -5.50 -19.31
CA GLN A 48 -3.19 -6.95 -19.13
C GLN A 48 -1.82 -7.61 -19.24
N TRP A 49 -1.54 -8.64 -18.45
CA TRP A 49 -0.27 -9.37 -18.50
C TRP A 49 0.08 -9.88 -19.89
N ARG A 50 -0.91 -10.30 -20.66
CA ARG A 50 -0.73 -10.79 -22.05
C ARG A 50 -0.21 -9.74 -23.01
N LEU A 51 -0.35 -8.45 -22.66
CA LEU A 51 0.14 -7.31 -23.46
C LEU A 51 1.55 -6.86 -23.04
N LEU A 52 2.21 -7.60 -22.14
CA LEU A 52 3.58 -7.30 -21.74
C LEU A 52 4.49 -7.31 -22.98
N PRO A 53 5.26 -6.23 -23.26
CA PRO A 53 6.17 -6.19 -24.39
C PRO A 53 7.18 -7.34 -24.39
N LYS A 54 7.46 -7.89 -25.58
CA LYS A 54 8.33 -9.07 -25.74
C LYS A 54 9.75 -8.87 -25.19
N GLU A 55 10.23 -7.63 -25.15
CA GLU A 55 11.52 -7.26 -24.58
C GLU A 55 11.67 -7.62 -23.10
N TYR A 56 10.56 -7.68 -22.34
CA TYR A 56 10.54 -8.10 -20.94
C TYR A 56 10.48 -9.63 -20.78
N GLY A 57 10.30 -10.37 -21.88
CA GLY A 57 10.20 -11.83 -21.89
C GLY A 57 8.76 -12.34 -21.98
N ASN A 58 8.61 -13.64 -21.76
CA ASN A 58 7.30 -14.30 -21.82
C ASN A 58 6.42 -13.85 -20.64
N TRP A 59 5.27 -13.26 -20.94
CA TRP A 59 4.35 -12.69 -19.94
C TRP A 59 3.93 -13.71 -18.87
N ASN A 60 3.71 -14.98 -19.24
CA ASN A 60 3.26 -16.00 -18.30
C ASN A 60 4.37 -16.37 -17.30
N SER A 61 5.62 -16.42 -17.75
CA SER A 61 6.78 -16.65 -16.88
C SER A 61 6.98 -15.48 -15.90
N VAL A 62 6.83 -14.25 -16.39
CA VAL A 62 6.90 -13.03 -15.57
C VAL A 62 5.77 -13.04 -14.53
N TYR A 63 4.53 -13.32 -14.95
CA TYR A 63 3.38 -13.40 -14.05
C TYR A 63 3.55 -14.48 -12.97
N LYS A 64 3.99 -15.69 -13.35
CA LYS A 64 4.21 -16.78 -12.38
C LYS A 64 5.27 -16.43 -11.35
N ARG A 65 6.35 -15.74 -11.77
CA ARG A 65 7.38 -15.25 -10.83
C ARG A 65 6.83 -14.15 -9.92
N TYR A 66 6.11 -13.18 -10.46
CA TYR A 66 5.42 -12.14 -9.70
C TYR A 66 4.47 -12.75 -8.67
N ALA A 67 3.64 -13.69 -9.10
CA ALA A 67 2.69 -14.38 -8.26
C ALA A 67 3.37 -15.11 -7.09
N ARG A 68 4.41 -15.89 -7.38
CA ARG A 68 5.20 -16.57 -6.34
C ARG A 68 5.82 -15.59 -5.34
N TRP A 69 6.30 -14.43 -5.80
CA TRP A 69 6.83 -13.43 -4.90
C TRP A 69 5.76 -12.79 -4.02
N CYS A 70 4.52 -12.63 -4.52
CA CYS A 70 3.40 -12.24 -3.68
C CYS A 70 3.05 -13.33 -2.65
N ASP A 71 3.08 -14.62 -3.05
CA ASP A 71 2.78 -15.75 -2.14
C ASP A 71 3.79 -15.85 -1.01
N ASN A 72 5.04 -15.51 -1.28
CA ASN A 72 6.15 -15.53 -0.33
C ASN A 72 6.35 -14.19 0.41
N GLY A 73 5.51 -13.18 0.22
CA GLY A 73 5.61 -11.87 0.89
C GLY A 73 6.84 -11.04 0.49
N ILE A 74 7.48 -11.32 -0.66
CA ILE A 74 8.74 -10.67 -1.05
C ILE A 74 8.57 -9.18 -1.35
N TRP A 75 7.42 -8.78 -1.89
CA TRP A 75 7.14 -7.37 -2.19
C TRP A 75 6.95 -6.57 -0.91
N GLU A 76 6.30 -7.15 0.10
CA GLU A 76 6.11 -6.58 1.43
C GLU A 76 7.45 -6.44 2.15
N LEU A 77 8.30 -7.49 2.12
CA LEU A 77 9.65 -7.44 2.68
C LEU A 77 10.52 -6.39 1.99
N MET A 78 10.38 -6.24 0.65
CA MET A 78 11.08 -5.18 -0.10
C MET A 78 10.65 -3.79 0.36
N HIS A 79 9.35 -3.58 0.55
CA HIS A 79 8.83 -2.31 1.05
C HIS A 79 9.36 -2.00 2.44
N GLN A 80 9.26 -2.96 3.38
CA GLN A 80 9.77 -2.82 4.74
C GLN A 80 11.29 -2.54 4.78
N HIS A 81 12.06 -3.22 3.92
CA HIS A 81 13.52 -3.02 3.86
C HIS A 81 13.90 -1.59 3.43
N PHE A 82 13.13 -0.98 2.52
CA PHE A 82 13.42 0.39 2.10
C PHE A 82 12.78 1.46 2.97
N ALA A 83 11.82 1.07 3.83
CA ALA A 83 11.20 1.91 4.84
C ALA A 83 11.89 1.74 6.21
N ASP A 84 13.22 1.62 6.23
CA ASP A 84 14.02 1.31 7.43
C ASP A 84 14.44 2.54 8.25
N ASP A 85 14.31 3.73 7.69
CA ASP A 85 14.63 5.01 8.37
C ASP A 85 13.49 6.03 8.20
N PRO A 86 12.29 5.75 8.78
CA PRO A 86 11.15 6.65 8.73
C PRO A 86 11.32 7.81 9.72
N ASP A 87 10.81 8.98 9.34
CA ASP A 87 10.64 10.09 10.26
C ASP A 87 9.38 9.86 11.10
N MET A 88 9.57 9.48 12.36
CA MET A 88 8.50 9.03 13.25
C MET A 88 8.01 10.11 14.20
N GLU A 89 8.27 11.39 13.94
CA GLU A 89 7.70 12.50 14.73
C GLU A 89 6.18 12.36 14.82
N TYR A 90 5.53 12.11 13.70
CA TYR A 90 4.12 11.77 13.69
C TYR A 90 3.76 10.75 12.61
N LEU A 91 2.67 10.04 12.86
CA LEU A 91 2.10 9.08 11.95
C LEU A 91 0.78 9.62 11.39
N ILE A 92 0.61 9.56 10.08
CA ILE A 92 -0.60 10.05 9.43
C ILE A 92 -1.36 8.88 8.82
N LEU A 93 -2.63 8.73 9.21
CA LEU A 93 -3.52 7.68 8.72
C LEU A 93 -4.56 8.24 7.74
N ASP A 94 -4.79 7.50 6.67
CA ASP A 94 -5.91 7.76 5.76
C ASP A 94 -6.30 6.49 5.00
N SER A 95 -7.37 6.58 4.23
CA SER A 95 -7.81 5.52 3.36
C SER A 95 -8.26 6.06 2.01
N THR A 96 -8.22 5.22 1.00
CA THR A 96 -8.77 5.55 -0.30
C THR A 96 -9.49 4.36 -0.92
N VAL A 97 -10.66 4.63 -1.50
CA VAL A 97 -11.42 3.61 -2.23
C VAL A 97 -10.94 3.57 -3.69
N VAL A 98 -10.64 2.39 -4.17
CA VAL A 98 -10.33 2.13 -5.57
C VAL A 98 -11.42 1.26 -6.19
N ARG A 99 -11.78 1.58 -7.43
CA ARG A 99 -12.72 0.76 -8.20
C ARG A 99 -12.06 -0.56 -8.58
N ALA A 100 -12.80 -1.64 -8.45
CA ALA A 100 -12.38 -2.94 -8.92
C ALA A 100 -13.16 -3.31 -10.19
N HIS A 101 -12.44 -3.68 -11.24
CA HIS A 101 -13.04 -4.18 -12.46
C HIS A 101 -13.80 -5.49 -12.17
N PRO A 102 -14.90 -5.81 -12.83
CA PRO A 102 -15.65 -7.06 -12.63
C PRO A 102 -14.78 -8.33 -12.70
N CYS A 103 -13.70 -8.34 -13.48
CA CYS A 103 -12.77 -9.46 -13.53
C CYS A 103 -12.02 -9.74 -12.21
N ALA A 104 -12.03 -8.79 -11.26
CA ALA A 104 -11.47 -9.00 -9.93
C ALA A 104 -12.41 -9.82 -9.02
N ALA A 105 -13.67 -10.03 -9.40
CA ALA A 105 -14.62 -10.86 -8.69
C ALA A 105 -14.41 -12.35 -9.00
N GLY A 106 -15.10 -13.23 -8.23
CA GLY A 106 -15.08 -14.67 -8.45
C GLY A 106 -13.77 -15.34 -7.99
N ALA A 107 -13.22 -14.92 -6.86
CA ALA A 107 -12.19 -15.68 -6.18
C ALA A 107 -12.78 -17.03 -5.72
N LEU A 108 -11.99 -18.10 -5.88
CA LEU A 108 -12.41 -19.45 -5.48
C LEU A 108 -12.65 -19.53 -3.97
N HIS A 109 -13.60 -20.36 -3.53
CA HIS A 109 -13.85 -20.62 -2.11
C HIS A 109 -12.60 -21.13 -1.38
N ALA A 110 -11.78 -21.93 -2.04
CA ALA A 110 -10.48 -22.36 -1.52
C ALA A 110 -9.50 -21.22 -1.22
N SER A 111 -9.74 -20.02 -1.79
CA SER A 111 -8.99 -18.79 -1.49
C SER A 111 -9.72 -17.88 -0.49
N GLY A 112 -10.73 -18.37 0.24
CA GLY A 112 -11.51 -17.63 1.23
C GLY A 112 -12.64 -16.78 0.66
N GLY A 113 -12.97 -16.89 -0.63
CA GLY A 113 -14.03 -16.13 -1.28
C GLY A 113 -13.73 -14.64 -1.44
N GLN A 114 -14.75 -13.84 -1.75
CA GLN A 114 -14.58 -12.41 -2.05
C GLN A 114 -14.21 -11.55 -0.83
N GLU A 115 -14.77 -11.87 0.33
CA GLU A 115 -14.53 -11.08 1.56
C GLU A 115 -13.06 -11.17 2.00
N ALA A 116 -12.51 -12.39 2.04
CA ALA A 116 -11.09 -12.61 2.34
C ALA A 116 -10.16 -11.97 1.29
N GLN A 117 -10.70 -11.64 0.10
CA GLN A 117 -9.95 -10.95 -0.94
C GLN A 117 -10.12 -9.42 -0.89
N ALA A 118 -10.62 -8.86 0.21
CA ALA A 118 -10.82 -7.42 0.36
C ALA A 118 -11.60 -6.79 -0.82
N LEU A 119 -12.61 -7.50 -1.30
CA LEU A 119 -13.47 -7.05 -2.40
C LEU A 119 -14.89 -6.84 -1.88
N GLY A 120 -15.31 -5.58 -1.80
CA GLY A 120 -16.65 -5.19 -1.42
C GLY A 120 -17.52 -4.85 -2.62
N ARG A 121 -18.82 -4.80 -2.39
CA ARG A 121 -19.81 -4.38 -3.37
C ARG A 121 -20.64 -3.24 -2.81
N SER A 122 -20.77 -2.16 -3.56
CA SER A 122 -21.62 -1.00 -3.26
C SER A 122 -22.51 -0.67 -4.45
N ARG A 123 -23.39 0.33 -4.32
CA ARG A 123 -24.17 0.84 -5.47
C ARG A 123 -23.29 1.25 -6.65
N GLY A 124 -22.04 1.67 -6.39
CA GLY A 124 -21.05 2.02 -7.40
C GLY A 124 -20.27 0.82 -7.97
N GLY A 125 -20.64 -0.43 -7.68
CA GLY A 125 -19.97 -1.64 -8.14
C GLY A 125 -18.95 -2.19 -7.16
N PHE A 126 -18.04 -3.02 -7.67
CA PHE A 126 -16.97 -3.61 -6.86
C PHE A 126 -15.91 -2.57 -6.51
N SER A 127 -15.42 -2.64 -5.28
CA SER A 127 -14.37 -1.74 -4.78
C SER A 127 -13.54 -2.37 -3.68
N THR A 128 -12.32 -1.90 -3.57
CA THR A 128 -11.39 -2.20 -2.46
C THR A 128 -11.00 -0.90 -1.81
N LYS A 129 -10.88 -0.89 -0.50
CA LYS A 129 -10.31 0.23 0.24
C LYS A 129 -8.86 -0.08 0.61
N ILE A 130 -7.98 0.84 0.29
CA ILE A 130 -6.59 0.84 0.71
C ILE A 130 -6.52 1.72 1.94
N HIS A 131 -6.14 1.14 3.07
CA HIS A 131 -5.78 1.90 4.26
C HIS A 131 -4.26 2.02 4.29
N VAL A 132 -3.78 3.16 4.66
CA VAL A 132 -2.35 3.48 4.66
C VAL A 132 -2.00 4.34 5.86
N ASN A 133 -0.81 4.14 6.39
CA ASN A 133 -0.13 5.11 7.21
C ASN A 133 1.14 5.58 6.51
N VAL A 134 1.48 6.83 6.75
CA VAL A 134 2.72 7.46 6.27
C VAL A 134 3.45 8.11 7.44
N ASP A 135 4.77 8.26 7.30
CA ASP A 135 5.60 9.01 8.23
C ASP A 135 5.39 10.53 8.10
N SER A 136 6.09 11.33 8.90
CA SER A 136 6.02 12.79 8.90
C SER A 136 6.52 13.46 7.60
N LEU A 137 7.16 12.71 6.72
CA LEU A 137 7.56 13.15 5.38
C LEU A 137 6.59 12.67 4.27
N GLY A 138 5.53 11.96 4.64
CA GLY A 138 4.55 11.42 3.69
C GLY A 138 5.00 10.16 2.96
N ASN A 139 5.98 9.42 3.49
CA ASN A 139 6.40 8.14 2.92
C ASN A 139 5.59 6.98 3.51
N PRO A 140 5.16 6.00 2.69
CA PRO A 140 4.28 4.93 3.15
C PRO A 140 5.03 3.92 4.02
N LEU A 141 4.43 3.57 5.17
CA LEU A 141 4.99 2.56 6.07
C LEU A 141 4.22 1.24 6.01
N ARG A 142 2.88 1.30 5.97
CA ARG A 142 2.04 0.10 5.98
C ARG A 142 0.81 0.27 5.11
N PHE A 143 0.41 -0.83 4.48
CA PHE A 143 -0.84 -0.94 3.74
C PHE A 143 -1.70 -2.06 4.31
N THR A 144 -3.01 -1.82 4.45
CA THR A 144 -4.00 -2.88 4.65
C THR A 144 -5.13 -2.73 3.64
N LEU A 145 -5.80 -3.83 3.33
CA LEU A 145 -6.86 -3.87 2.34
C LEU A 145 -8.16 -4.37 2.96
N THR A 146 -9.26 -3.69 2.64
CA THR A 146 -10.61 -4.17 2.99
C THR A 146 -11.56 -4.01 1.80
N GLY A 147 -12.74 -4.59 1.89
CA GLY A 147 -13.82 -4.24 0.98
C GLY A 147 -14.17 -2.75 1.10
N GLY A 148 -14.49 -2.10 -0.03
CA GLY A 148 -14.67 -0.65 -0.09
C GLY A 148 -15.75 -0.07 0.82
N GLN A 149 -16.69 -0.90 1.31
CA GLN A 149 -17.76 -0.50 2.24
C GLN A 149 -17.32 -0.47 3.72
N ARG A 150 -16.16 -1.05 4.07
CA ARG A 150 -15.68 -1.09 5.46
C ARG A 150 -15.34 0.30 5.97
N HIS A 151 -15.64 0.56 7.24
CA HIS A 151 -15.28 1.81 7.91
C HIS A 151 -13.78 1.88 8.19
N ASP A 152 -13.19 3.06 8.11
CA ASP A 152 -11.75 3.27 8.25
C ASP A 152 -11.24 2.87 9.64
N ILE A 153 -12.02 3.15 10.67
CA ILE A 153 -11.71 2.82 12.06
C ILE A 153 -11.41 1.32 12.27
N THR A 154 -11.96 0.43 11.45
CA THR A 154 -11.74 -1.03 11.59
C THR A 154 -10.30 -1.47 11.35
N GLN A 155 -9.48 -0.62 10.72
CA GLN A 155 -8.08 -0.90 10.44
C GLN A 155 -7.12 0.01 11.21
N ALA A 156 -7.66 0.92 12.01
CA ALA A 156 -6.88 1.95 12.70
C ALA A 156 -5.80 1.36 13.62
N GLU A 157 -6.15 0.40 14.47
CA GLU A 157 -5.20 -0.25 15.37
C GLU A 157 -4.10 -1.01 14.63
N ALA A 158 -4.46 -1.73 13.56
CA ALA A 158 -3.49 -2.44 12.74
C ALA A 158 -2.48 -1.49 12.07
N LEU A 159 -2.91 -0.27 11.73
CA LEU A 159 -2.05 0.74 11.12
C LEU A 159 -1.07 1.36 12.11
N ILE A 160 -1.43 1.50 13.39
CA ILE A 160 -0.54 2.07 14.41
C ILE A 160 0.24 1.02 15.20
N LEU A 161 0.08 -0.26 14.89
CA LEU A 161 0.75 -1.35 15.61
C LEU A 161 2.28 -1.19 15.55
N GLY A 162 2.91 -1.07 16.72
CA GLY A 162 4.35 -0.89 16.86
C GLY A 162 4.83 0.54 16.63
N TYR A 163 3.94 1.50 16.46
CA TYR A 163 4.29 2.91 16.38
C TYR A 163 4.78 3.43 17.73
N GLN A 164 5.88 4.17 17.69
CA GLN A 164 6.48 4.87 18.82
C GLN A 164 6.90 6.26 18.35
N GLY A 165 6.00 7.22 18.46
CA GLY A 165 6.21 8.60 18.09
C GLY A 165 5.25 9.50 18.86
N ASP A 166 5.33 10.82 18.63
CA ASP A 166 4.66 11.80 19.48
C ASP A 166 3.18 11.98 19.11
N PHE A 167 2.82 11.91 17.83
CA PHE A 167 1.46 12.21 17.38
C PHE A 167 0.92 11.22 16.37
N VAL A 168 -0.40 10.98 16.42
CA VAL A 168 -1.14 10.24 15.40
C VAL A 168 -2.20 11.14 14.79
N LEU A 169 -2.03 11.47 13.52
CA LEU A 169 -2.92 12.32 12.75
C LEU A 169 -3.90 11.46 11.93
N ALA A 170 -5.19 11.74 12.05
CA ALA A 170 -6.19 11.08 11.20
C ALA A 170 -7.43 11.98 11.05
N ASP A 171 -8.29 11.67 10.09
CA ASP A 171 -9.52 12.41 9.90
C ASP A 171 -10.61 11.99 10.91
N LYS A 172 -11.75 12.69 10.89
CA LYS A 172 -12.89 12.43 11.78
C LYS A 172 -13.52 11.03 11.60
N SER A 173 -13.20 10.27 10.56
CA SER A 173 -13.69 8.89 10.39
C SER A 173 -13.05 7.94 11.41
N TYR A 174 -11.86 8.33 11.90
CA TYR A 174 -11.12 7.63 12.95
C TYR A 174 -11.47 8.10 14.38
N ASP A 175 -12.43 9.01 14.54
CA ASP A 175 -12.85 9.51 15.86
C ASP A 175 -13.67 8.48 16.62
N ALA A 176 -12.99 7.61 17.36
CA ALA A 176 -13.53 6.64 18.30
C ALA A 176 -12.74 6.69 19.62
N ASP A 177 -13.44 6.54 20.75
CA ASP A 177 -12.81 6.64 22.09
C ASP A 177 -11.76 5.55 22.29
N ASP A 178 -12.09 4.30 21.98
CA ASP A 178 -11.18 3.15 22.10
C ASP A 178 -9.88 3.37 21.29
N PHE A 179 -10.00 3.97 20.10
CA PHE A 179 -8.83 4.25 19.26
C PHE A 179 -7.98 5.39 19.83
N ARG A 180 -8.60 6.44 20.36
CA ARG A 180 -7.89 7.53 21.05
C ARG A 180 -7.13 7.00 22.27
N GLU A 181 -7.79 6.16 23.07
CA GLU A 181 -7.17 5.50 24.23
C GLU A 181 -5.99 4.60 23.80
N THR A 182 -6.12 3.89 22.68
CA THR A 182 -5.04 3.07 22.14
C THR A 182 -3.83 3.91 21.74
N ILE A 183 -4.05 5.07 21.09
CA ILE A 183 -2.97 6.01 20.77
C ILE A 183 -2.29 6.51 22.04
N ILE A 184 -3.04 6.93 23.03
CA ILE A 184 -2.52 7.44 24.33
C ILE A 184 -1.75 6.34 25.08
N ARG A 185 -2.26 5.12 25.11
CA ARG A 185 -1.56 3.97 25.71
C ARG A 185 -0.22 3.65 25.02
N ASN A 186 -0.12 3.94 23.75
CA ASN A 186 1.15 3.81 23.01
C ASN A 186 2.10 5.00 23.22
N GLY A 187 1.73 5.97 24.06
CA GLY A 187 2.56 7.15 24.38
C GLY A 187 2.42 8.31 23.41
N ALA A 188 1.50 8.26 22.45
CA ALA A 188 1.29 9.30 21.44
C ALA A 188 0.04 10.15 21.74
N GLU A 189 -0.03 11.35 21.17
CA GLU A 189 -1.19 12.24 21.23
C GLU A 189 -2.07 12.08 19.97
N PRO A 190 -3.41 11.92 20.11
CA PRO A 190 -4.31 11.82 18.98
C PRO A 190 -4.67 13.20 18.43
N VAL A 191 -4.23 13.52 17.21
CA VAL A 191 -4.57 14.73 16.46
C VAL A 191 -5.71 14.40 15.48
N ILE A 192 -6.91 14.20 16.03
CA ILE A 192 -8.10 13.75 15.30
C ILE A 192 -9.24 14.72 15.57
N PRO A 193 -9.84 15.36 14.55
CA PRO A 193 -11.02 16.20 14.75
C PRO A 193 -12.20 15.39 15.30
N PRO A 194 -12.92 15.89 16.32
CA PRO A 194 -14.11 15.24 16.80
C PRO A 194 -15.24 15.29 15.76
N ARG A 195 -16.08 14.26 15.74
CA ARG A 195 -17.32 14.27 14.94
C ARG A 195 -18.27 15.34 15.50
N SER A 196 -19.01 16.02 14.63
CA SER A 196 -19.91 17.11 14.98
C SER A 196 -21.04 16.69 15.95
N ASN A 197 -21.45 15.42 15.92
CA ASN A 197 -22.51 14.87 16.75
C ASN A 197 -22.01 14.29 18.09
N ARG A 198 -20.72 14.46 18.44
CA ARG A 198 -20.17 14.04 19.72
C ARG A 198 -20.68 14.91 20.86
N LYS A 199 -21.07 14.27 21.97
CA LYS A 199 -21.45 14.97 23.21
C LYS A 199 -20.25 15.68 23.84
N GLN A 200 -19.12 14.98 23.91
CA GLN A 200 -17.85 15.52 24.40
C GLN A 200 -16.95 15.85 23.21
N GLN A 201 -16.62 17.12 23.06
CA GLN A 201 -15.69 17.56 22.04
C GLN A 201 -14.26 17.44 22.55
N TYR A 202 -13.37 16.84 21.76
CA TYR A 202 -11.95 16.78 22.05
C TYR A 202 -11.21 17.95 21.43
N HIS A 203 -10.29 18.53 22.21
CA HIS A 203 -9.34 19.49 21.68
C HIS A 203 -8.27 18.75 20.87
N TYR A 204 -7.77 19.34 19.81
CA TYR A 204 -6.67 18.82 19.01
C TYR A 204 -5.87 19.97 18.41
N ASP A 205 -4.60 19.76 18.12
CA ASP A 205 -3.76 20.75 17.47
C ASP A 205 -4.18 20.93 16.00
N ARG A 206 -4.81 22.10 15.71
CA ARG A 206 -5.26 22.45 14.37
C ARG A 206 -4.11 22.79 13.43
N HIS A 207 -2.97 23.21 13.96
CA HIS A 207 -1.81 23.52 13.14
C HIS A 207 -1.17 22.24 12.68
N LEU A 208 -0.88 21.32 13.59
CA LEU A 208 -0.33 20.01 13.27
C LEU A 208 -1.29 19.19 12.37
N TYR A 209 -2.59 19.30 12.58
CA TYR A 209 -3.58 18.63 11.72
C TYR A 209 -3.46 18.98 10.24
N LYS A 210 -2.92 20.16 9.86
CA LYS A 210 -2.71 20.53 8.46
C LYS A 210 -1.72 19.60 7.75
N GLU A 211 -0.77 19.01 8.49
CA GLU A 211 0.21 18.08 7.93
C GLU A 211 -0.45 16.79 7.41
N ARG A 212 -1.72 16.54 7.75
CA ARG A 212 -2.49 15.44 7.15
C ARG A 212 -2.54 15.51 5.61
N HIS A 213 -2.31 16.68 5.01
CA HIS A 213 -2.21 16.81 3.55
C HIS A 213 -1.12 15.91 2.94
N LEU A 214 -0.10 15.51 3.70
CA LEU A 214 0.99 14.66 3.21
C LEU A 214 0.52 13.25 2.82
N VAL A 215 -0.42 12.66 3.59
CA VAL A 215 -1.01 11.38 3.20
C VAL A 215 -1.90 11.51 1.95
N GLU A 216 -2.57 12.65 1.76
CA GLU A 216 -3.34 12.94 0.54
C GLU A 216 -2.39 13.07 -0.67
N CYS A 217 -1.26 13.77 -0.50
CA CYS A 217 -0.20 13.84 -1.50
C CYS A 217 0.34 12.44 -1.87
N PHE A 218 0.55 11.59 -0.86
CA PHE A 218 0.95 10.21 -1.09
C PHE A 218 -0.13 9.44 -1.88
N ILE A 219 -1.40 9.51 -1.46
CA ILE A 219 -2.51 8.84 -2.14
C ILE A 219 -2.60 9.29 -3.61
N ASN A 220 -2.44 10.57 -3.87
CA ASN A 220 -2.40 11.08 -5.24
C ASN A 220 -1.20 10.53 -6.03
N LYS A 221 -0.01 10.50 -5.43
CA LYS A 221 1.20 9.96 -6.03
C LYS A 221 1.06 8.48 -6.40
N ILE A 222 0.47 7.66 -5.52
CA ILE A 222 0.32 6.22 -5.76
C ILE A 222 -0.73 5.92 -6.84
N LYS A 223 -1.74 6.78 -6.99
CA LYS A 223 -2.77 6.67 -8.03
C LYS A 223 -2.24 6.91 -9.45
N HIS A 224 -1.06 7.50 -9.64
CA HIS A 224 -0.41 7.54 -10.95
C HIS A 224 0.02 6.15 -11.46
N TYR A 225 0.11 5.16 -10.59
CA TYR A 225 0.27 3.76 -11.00
C TYR A 225 -1.10 3.19 -11.38
N ARG A 226 -1.36 3.05 -12.68
CA ARG A 226 -2.69 2.67 -13.19
C ARG A 226 -3.18 1.32 -12.69
N ARG A 227 -2.26 0.37 -12.39
CA ARG A 227 -2.60 -0.92 -11.81
C ARG A 227 -3.09 -0.81 -10.36
N ILE A 228 -2.72 0.28 -9.67
CA ILE A 228 -3.19 0.60 -8.31
C ILE A 228 -4.46 1.43 -8.37
N PHE A 229 -4.54 2.39 -9.29
CA PHE A 229 -5.72 3.24 -9.48
C PHE A 229 -7.00 2.44 -9.74
N SER A 230 -6.90 1.30 -10.45
CA SER A 230 -8.01 0.38 -10.67
C SER A 230 -7.56 -1.05 -10.44
N ARG A 231 -8.31 -1.80 -9.60
CA ARG A 231 -7.98 -3.17 -9.26
C ARG A 231 -8.54 -4.14 -10.30
N PHE A 232 -7.64 -4.96 -10.88
CA PHE A 232 -7.97 -6.05 -11.81
C PHE A 232 -7.68 -7.43 -11.21
N ASP A 233 -6.98 -7.49 -10.09
CA ASP A 233 -6.48 -8.73 -9.50
C ASP A 233 -7.52 -9.36 -8.57
N LYS A 234 -7.84 -10.64 -8.79
CA LYS A 234 -8.80 -11.38 -7.96
C LYS A 234 -8.32 -11.53 -6.52
N LEU A 235 -7.04 -11.87 -6.34
CA LEU A 235 -6.47 -12.10 -5.02
C LEU A 235 -5.94 -10.80 -4.42
N ALA A 236 -6.31 -10.52 -3.17
CA ALA A 236 -5.85 -9.33 -2.44
C ALA A 236 -4.32 -9.26 -2.38
N ARG A 237 -3.64 -10.39 -2.13
CA ARG A 237 -2.17 -10.46 -2.07
C ARG A 237 -1.48 -10.07 -3.40
N ARG A 238 -2.13 -10.28 -4.56
CA ARG A 238 -1.59 -9.82 -5.85
C ARG A 238 -1.68 -8.30 -5.97
N TYR A 239 -2.78 -7.74 -5.52
CA TYR A 239 -2.96 -6.30 -5.52
C TYR A 239 -2.05 -5.62 -4.48
N LEU A 240 -1.91 -6.20 -3.28
CA LEU A 240 -0.99 -5.73 -2.24
C LEU A 240 0.46 -5.75 -2.71
N GLY A 241 0.88 -6.76 -3.47
CA GLY A 241 2.22 -6.82 -4.05
C GLY A 241 2.55 -5.62 -4.96
N PHE A 242 1.59 -5.10 -5.74
CA PHE A 242 1.79 -3.87 -6.51
C PHE A 242 1.91 -2.63 -5.61
N LEU A 243 1.10 -2.56 -4.55
CA LEU A 243 1.16 -1.48 -3.57
C LEU A 243 2.52 -1.44 -2.86
N SER A 244 2.96 -2.58 -2.34
CA SER A 244 4.23 -2.72 -1.65
C SER A 244 5.41 -2.41 -2.57
N PHE A 245 5.37 -2.89 -3.82
CA PHE A 245 6.40 -2.55 -4.81
C PHE A 245 6.44 -1.05 -5.12
N ALA A 246 5.28 -0.41 -5.29
CA ALA A 246 5.22 1.03 -5.51
C ALA A 246 5.69 1.82 -4.28
N GLY A 247 5.34 1.37 -3.06
CA GLY A 247 5.85 1.92 -1.80
C GLY A 247 7.38 1.86 -1.73
N ALA A 248 7.96 0.69 -2.01
CA ALA A 248 9.42 0.51 -2.06
C ALA A 248 10.10 1.47 -3.05
N LEU A 249 9.50 1.70 -4.22
CA LEU A 249 10.03 2.64 -5.22
C LEU A 249 9.92 4.10 -4.78
N ILE A 250 8.96 4.44 -3.93
CA ILE A 250 8.82 5.79 -3.36
C ILE A 250 9.95 6.05 -2.37
N TRP A 251 10.29 5.08 -1.54
CA TRP A 251 11.41 5.16 -0.59
C TRP A 251 12.79 5.22 -1.25
N LEU A 252 12.96 4.65 -2.43
CA LEU A 252 14.22 4.67 -3.17
C LEU A 252 14.56 6.02 -3.84
N ARG A 253 13.70 7.03 -3.69
CA ARG A 253 13.88 8.35 -4.33
C ARG A 253 14.96 9.20 -3.71
#